data_3b7f82bf0210eb23a08d0c28bbd03197
#
_entry.id   3b7f82bf0210eb23a08d0c28bbd03197
#
_cell.length_a   1.000
_cell.length_b   1.000
_cell.length_c   1.000
_cell.angle_alpha   90.00
_cell.angle_beta   90.00
_cell.angle_gamma   90.00
#
_symmetry.space_group_name_H-M   'P 1'
#
loop_
_entity.id
_entity.type
_entity.pdbx_description
1 polymer ?
#
loop_
_entity_poly.entity_id
_entity_poly.type
_entity_poly.pdbx_seq_one_letter_code
_entity_poly.pdbx_strand_id
1 'polypeptide(L)'
;MSNQLRAMLASNEELSIEDLDSLKYPVWVSYKYDGYRGRVLDALVSRTGKLIPNLYTRKYLESKVGPCAALDGELTLQGNFNSVQSAFSSVNGMPDFTYWVFDCSDYPDYPYSKRYEMAKQRVADINDARIKIVPQFICSNAQEVLQIFEKVVSLGEGFDGIIIRDPSAPYKFGRSTLKQGWMLKFKPWKDAEGIIEDFEPLYTNTNDQTTDVRGYSVRSHYNEGMVALEAV
;
A
#
# COMPACT_ATOMS: atom_id res chain seq x y z
N MET A 1 -2.64 -22.56 -4.97
CA MET A 1 -3.40 -21.30 -4.89
C MET A 1 -2.61 -20.34 -4.02
N SER A 2 -2.24 -19.28 -4.35
CA SER A 2 -1.70 -18.73 -5.56
C SER A 2 -1.06 -17.40 -5.21
N ASN A 3 0.09 -17.18 -5.73
CA ASN A 3 0.82 -15.90 -5.66
C ASN A 3 -0.04 -14.70 -6.13
N GLN A 4 -1.10 -14.92 -6.90
CA GLN A 4 -1.97 -13.88 -7.48
C GLN A 4 -2.81 -13.08 -6.46
N LEU A 5 -2.95 -13.56 -5.23
CA LEU A 5 -3.62 -12.79 -4.16
C LEU A 5 -2.73 -11.69 -3.57
N ARG A 6 -1.42 -11.73 -3.79
CA ARG A 6 -0.51 -10.72 -3.27
C ARG A 6 -0.51 -9.47 -4.14
N ALA A 7 -0.53 -8.29 -3.52
CA ALA A 7 -0.37 -7.02 -4.21
C ALA A 7 1.06 -6.82 -4.72
N MET A 8 1.21 -6.05 -5.80
CA MET A 8 2.52 -5.51 -6.16
C MET A 8 2.96 -4.48 -5.11
N LEU A 9 4.20 -4.61 -4.66
CA LEU A 9 4.78 -3.74 -3.63
C LEU A 9 6.03 -3.04 -4.16
N ALA A 10 6.21 -1.80 -3.73
CA ALA A 10 7.44 -1.06 -3.99
C ALA A 10 8.65 -1.74 -3.33
N SER A 11 9.85 -1.46 -3.83
CA SER A 11 11.11 -1.90 -3.22
C SER A 11 11.17 -1.56 -1.72
N ASN A 12 11.81 -2.43 -0.93
CA ASN A 12 12.14 -2.10 0.45
C ASN A 12 13.35 -1.17 0.55
N GLU A 13 14.24 -1.29 -0.44
CA GLU A 13 15.41 -0.42 -0.53
C GLU A 13 14.94 1.02 -0.70
N GLU A 14 15.54 1.91 0.06
CA GLU A 14 15.25 3.33 -0.01
C GLU A 14 16.07 3.94 -1.12
N LEU A 15 15.43 4.81 -1.88
CA LEU A 15 16.10 5.60 -2.92
C LEU A 15 16.77 6.81 -2.27
N SER A 16 18.02 7.06 -2.64
CA SER A 16 18.66 8.35 -2.43
C SER A 16 18.33 9.34 -3.57
N ILE A 17 18.71 10.59 -3.41
CA ILE A 17 18.54 11.60 -4.49
C ILE A 17 19.41 11.21 -5.68
N GLU A 18 20.61 10.71 -5.43
CA GLU A 18 21.58 10.29 -6.46
C GLU A 18 21.06 9.10 -7.28
N ASP A 19 20.27 8.20 -6.66
CA ASP A 19 19.66 7.07 -7.36
C ASP A 19 18.66 7.52 -8.43
N LEU A 20 18.04 8.70 -8.26
CA LEU A 20 17.09 9.23 -9.24
C LEU A 20 17.73 9.46 -10.61
N ASP A 21 19.01 9.86 -10.66
CA ASP A 21 19.72 10.07 -11.92
C ASP A 21 19.96 8.75 -12.69
N SER A 22 19.96 7.62 -12.00
CA SER A 22 20.17 6.30 -12.55
C SER A 22 18.88 5.64 -13.09
N LEU A 23 17.70 6.24 -12.90
CA LEU A 23 16.43 5.69 -13.34
C LEU A 23 16.32 5.71 -14.87
N LYS A 24 15.60 4.71 -15.39
CA LYS A 24 15.26 4.66 -16.82
C LYS A 24 14.04 5.53 -17.10
N TYR A 25 14.28 6.72 -17.60
CA TYR A 25 13.23 7.66 -17.97
C TYR A 25 12.59 7.36 -19.35
N PRO A 26 11.30 7.77 -19.61
CA PRO A 26 10.43 8.47 -18.66
C PRO A 26 9.88 7.52 -17.59
N VAL A 27 9.68 8.05 -16.38
CA VAL A 27 8.99 7.36 -15.29
C VAL A 27 7.64 8.03 -15.00
N TRP A 28 6.71 7.27 -14.44
CA TRP A 28 5.44 7.79 -13.96
C TRP A 28 5.48 7.93 -12.44
N VAL A 29 5.10 9.11 -11.96
CA VAL A 29 5.17 9.46 -10.54
C VAL A 29 3.77 9.75 -10.04
N SER A 30 3.47 9.27 -8.84
CA SER A 30 2.23 9.59 -8.13
C SER A 30 2.48 9.90 -6.67
N TYR A 31 1.55 10.58 -6.04
CA TYR A 31 1.55 10.77 -4.61
C TYR A 31 1.37 9.41 -3.91
N LYS A 32 2.14 9.17 -2.88
CA LYS A 32 2.00 8.01 -2.02
C LYS A 32 1.03 8.34 -0.90
N TYR A 33 -0.23 7.93 -1.11
CA TYR A 33 -1.26 8.09 -0.08
C TYR A 33 -0.93 7.26 1.14
N ASP A 34 -1.11 7.84 2.32
CA ASP A 34 -0.96 7.14 3.59
C ASP A 34 -2.30 6.55 4.01
N GLY A 35 -2.46 5.26 3.78
CA GLY A 35 -3.74 4.59 3.90
C GLY A 35 -3.65 3.09 4.15
N TYR A 36 -4.73 2.40 3.84
CA TYR A 36 -4.88 0.97 3.95
C TYR A 36 -5.04 0.34 2.57
N ARG A 37 -4.09 -0.50 2.16
CA ARG A 37 -4.14 -1.14 0.83
C ARG A 37 -5.37 -2.02 0.68
N GLY A 38 -6.14 -1.77 -0.38
CA GLY A 38 -7.27 -2.59 -0.78
C GLY A 38 -7.19 -3.00 -2.25
N ARG A 39 -7.45 -4.28 -2.54
CA ARG A 39 -7.63 -4.79 -3.89
C ARG A 39 -9.02 -5.38 -4.00
N VAL A 40 -9.78 -4.92 -4.98
CA VAL A 40 -11.10 -5.48 -5.28
C VAL A 40 -10.94 -6.55 -6.35
N LEU A 41 -10.93 -7.80 -5.90
CA LEU A 41 -10.95 -9.01 -6.74
C LEU A 41 -12.38 -9.57 -6.76
N ASP A 42 -12.57 -10.87 -6.48
CA ASP A 42 -13.91 -11.40 -6.16
C ASP A 42 -14.44 -10.85 -4.83
N ALA A 43 -13.52 -10.39 -3.97
CA ALA A 43 -13.78 -9.69 -2.71
C ALA A 43 -12.72 -8.61 -2.47
N LEU A 44 -13.02 -7.67 -1.55
CA LEU A 44 -12.04 -6.68 -1.12
C LEU A 44 -11.02 -7.30 -0.17
N VAL A 45 -9.78 -7.38 -0.63
CA VAL A 45 -8.66 -7.98 0.10
C VAL A 45 -7.54 -6.97 0.38
N SER A 46 -6.81 -7.22 1.45
CA SER A 46 -5.64 -6.44 1.85
C SER A 46 -4.41 -6.74 0.98
N ARG A 47 -3.33 -6.04 1.24
CA ARG A 47 -1.99 -6.24 0.64
C ARG A 47 -1.51 -7.69 0.64
N THR A 48 -1.89 -8.48 1.64
CA THR A 48 -1.51 -9.88 1.81
C THR A 48 -2.53 -10.88 1.27
N GLY A 49 -3.63 -10.41 0.67
CA GLY A 49 -4.70 -11.26 0.14
C GLY A 49 -5.73 -11.70 1.17
N LYS A 50 -5.67 -11.18 2.41
CA LYS A 50 -6.69 -11.45 3.43
C LYS A 50 -7.87 -10.49 3.25
N LEU A 51 -9.09 -10.95 3.51
CA LEU A 51 -10.29 -10.10 3.51
C LEU A 51 -10.08 -8.89 4.43
N ILE A 52 -10.46 -7.70 3.98
CA ILE A 52 -10.51 -6.51 4.84
C ILE A 52 -11.65 -6.72 5.85
N PRO A 53 -11.39 -6.60 7.16
CA PRO A 53 -12.38 -6.92 8.18
C PRO A 53 -13.65 -6.06 8.10
N ASN A 54 -13.55 -4.77 7.79
CA ASN A 54 -14.67 -3.84 7.78
C ASN A 54 -15.75 -4.25 6.78
N LEU A 55 -16.93 -4.65 7.29
CA LEU A 55 -18.03 -5.16 6.49
C LEU A 55 -18.65 -4.09 5.61
N TYR A 56 -18.74 -2.85 6.10
CA TYR A 56 -19.33 -1.76 5.32
C TYR A 56 -18.51 -1.45 4.09
N THR A 57 -17.18 -1.25 4.26
CA THR A 57 -16.27 -0.96 3.16
C THR A 57 -16.24 -2.07 2.12
N ARG A 58 -16.21 -3.34 2.57
CA ARG A 58 -16.27 -4.49 1.66
C ARG A 58 -17.53 -4.48 0.82
N LYS A 59 -18.70 -4.49 1.47
CA LYS A 59 -19.98 -4.52 0.76
C LYS A 59 -20.13 -3.34 -0.20
N TYR A 60 -19.67 -2.17 0.22
CA TYR A 60 -19.73 -0.98 -0.63
C TYR A 60 -18.90 -1.17 -1.91
N LEU A 61 -17.60 -1.48 -1.79
CA LEU A 61 -16.72 -1.61 -2.95
C LEU A 61 -17.06 -2.82 -3.80
N GLU A 62 -17.37 -3.96 -3.20
CA GLU A 62 -17.76 -5.18 -3.92
C GLU A 62 -19.04 -4.95 -4.78
N SER A 63 -20.00 -4.17 -4.25
CA SER A 63 -21.22 -3.84 -5.00
C SER A 63 -21.01 -2.86 -6.15
N LYS A 64 -20.01 -1.96 -6.04
CA LYS A 64 -19.76 -0.90 -7.02
C LYS A 64 -18.77 -1.31 -8.10
N VAL A 65 -17.73 -2.03 -7.71
CA VAL A 65 -16.65 -2.42 -8.63
C VAL A 65 -17.02 -3.66 -9.42
N GLY A 66 -17.79 -4.55 -8.84
CA GLY A 66 -18.15 -5.83 -9.45
C GLY A 66 -17.00 -6.84 -9.48
N PRO A 67 -17.29 -8.12 -9.75
CA PRO A 67 -16.29 -9.14 -9.96
C PRO A 67 -15.49 -8.87 -11.24
N CYS A 68 -14.23 -9.24 -11.25
CA CYS A 68 -13.32 -9.14 -12.39
C CYS A 68 -12.73 -7.75 -12.69
N ALA A 69 -13.00 -6.74 -11.90
CA ALA A 69 -12.37 -5.44 -12.11
C ALA A 69 -10.91 -5.39 -11.65
N ALA A 70 -10.51 -6.29 -10.75
CA ALA A 70 -9.16 -6.44 -10.20
C ALA A 70 -8.45 -5.10 -9.88
N LEU A 71 -9.24 -4.11 -9.39
CA LEU A 71 -8.73 -2.79 -9.05
C LEU A 71 -7.84 -2.86 -7.82
N ASP A 72 -6.74 -2.11 -7.88
CA ASP A 72 -5.73 -2.03 -6.85
C ASP A 72 -5.55 -0.57 -6.41
N GLY A 73 -5.70 -0.31 -5.12
CA GLY A 73 -5.74 1.06 -4.62
C GLY A 73 -5.46 1.18 -3.13
N GLU A 74 -5.56 2.40 -2.64
CA GLU A 74 -5.38 2.75 -1.23
C GLU A 74 -6.68 3.33 -0.67
N LEU A 75 -7.09 2.83 0.48
CA LEU A 75 -8.23 3.33 1.25
C LEU A 75 -7.72 4.39 2.23
N THR A 76 -8.26 5.59 2.14
CA THR A 76 -7.92 6.71 3.03
C THR A 76 -9.14 7.21 3.78
N LEU A 77 -8.88 7.83 4.94
CA LEU A 77 -9.82 8.62 5.71
C LEU A 77 -9.21 10.01 5.92
N GLN A 78 -9.99 10.95 6.40
CA GLN A 78 -9.44 12.13 7.03
C GLN A 78 -8.91 11.75 8.42
N GLY A 79 -7.64 12.03 8.71
CA GLY A 79 -6.98 11.72 9.98
C GLY A 79 -5.63 11.01 9.82
N ASN A 80 -5.05 10.62 10.95
CA ASN A 80 -3.74 9.96 10.96
C ASN A 80 -3.83 8.46 10.59
N PHE A 81 -2.67 7.86 10.28
CA PHE A 81 -2.54 6.45 9.90
C PHE A 81 -3.17 5.48 10.92
N ASN A 82 -3.04 5.74 12.23
CA ASN A 82 -3.59 4.84 13.25
C ASN A 82 -5.11 4.79 13.20
N SER A 83 -5.79 5.91 12.91
CA SER A 83 -7.24 5.96 12.72
C SER A 83 -7.66 5.19 11.47
N VAL A 84 -6.90 5.29 10.38
CA VAL A 84 -7.11 4.55 9.13
C VAL A 84 -6.98 3.04 9.36
N GLN A 85 -5.90 2.61 10.01
CA GLN A 85 -5.65 1.21 10.34
C GLN A 85 -6.78 0.64 11.21
N SER A 86 -7.18 1.36 12.27
CA SER A 86 -8.26 0.95 13.17
C SER A 86 -9.60 0.80 12.44
N ALA A 87 -9.96 1.77 11.60
CA ALA A 87 -11.24 1.78 10.89
C ALA A 87 -11.42 0.56 9.96
N PHE A 88 -10.39 0.21 9.19
CA PHE A 88 -10.48 -0.90 8.23
C PHE A 88 -10.20 -2.27 8.86
N SER A 89 -9.53 -2.33 10.01
CA SER A 89 -9.30 -3.56 10.78
C SER A 89 -10.49 -3.91 11.69
N SER A 90 -11.37 -2.96 11.98
CA SER A 90 -12.60 -3.19 12.74
C SER A 90 -13.68 -3.80 11.85
N VAL A 91 -14.37 -4.84 12.33
CA VAL A 91 -15.48 -5.49 11.61
C VAL A 91 -16.66 -4.54 11.44
N ASN A 92 -16.96 -3.78 12.50
CA ASN A 92 -18.08 -2.85 12.58
C ASN A 92 -17.62 -1.42 12.25
N GLY A 93 -18.60 -0.54 12.05
CA GLY A 93 -18.37 0.86 11.73
C GLY A 93 -18.62 1.15 10.25
N MET A 94 -18.87 2.43 9.98
CA MET A 94 -19.13 2.95 8.63
C MET A 94 -18.14 4.09 8.32
N PRO A 95 -16.86 3.76 8.04
CA PRO A 95 -15.85 4.77 7.78
C PRO A 95 -16.22 5.61 6.54
N ASP A 96 -16.01 6.91 6.64
CA ASP A 96 -16.12 7.81 5.50
C ASP A 96 -14.80 7.81 4.73
N PHE A 97 -14.70 6.89 3.79
CA PHE A 97 -13.47 6.60 3.07
C PHE A 97 -13.45 7.13 1.65
N THR A 98 -12.23 7.30 1.11
CA THR A 98 -11.98 7.40 -0.33
C THR A 98 -11.09 6.23 -0.76
N TYR A 99 -11.45 5.58 -1.87
CA TYR A 99 -10.64 4.53 -2.49
C TYR A 99 -9.89 5.09 -3.69
N TRP A 100 -8.57 5.22 -3.55
CA TRP A 100 -7.67 5.78 -4.55
C TRP A 100 -7.06 4.67 -5.39
N VAL A 101 -7.60 4.45 -6.58
CA VAL A 101 -7.18 3.40 -7.52
C VAL A 101 -5.95 3.87 -8.29
N PHE A 102 -4.95 3.03 -8.41
CA PHE A 102 -3.70 3.33 -9.13
C PHE A 102 -3.25 2.21 -10.08
N ASP A 103 -3.89 1.04 -10.07
CA ASP A 103 -3.55 -0.08 -10.96
C ASP A 103 -4.75 -1.03 -11.13
N CYS A 104 -4.66 -1.95 -12.07
CA CYS A 104 -5.51 -3.14 -12.11
C CYS A 104 -4.65 -4.38 -12.43
N SER A 105 -5.03 -5.54 -11.89
CA SER A 105 -4.19 -6.74 -11.89
C SER A 105 -4.77 -7.93 -12.67
N ASP A 106 -5.84 -7.74 -13.43
CA ASP A 106 -6.47 -8.78 -14.25
C ASP A 106 -5.68 -9.12 -15.52
N TYR A 107 -4.85 -8.19 -16.00
CA TYR A 107 -3.91 -8.41 -17.11
C TYR A 107 -2.47 -8.13 -16.64
N PRO A 108 -1.90 -9.00 -15.79
CA PRO A 108 -0.63 -8.70 -15.12
C PRO A 108 0.54 -8.52 -16.08
N ASP A 109 0.52 -9.18 -17.25
CA ASP A 109 1.59 -9.08 -18.25
C ASP A 109 1.54 -7.79 -19.09
N TYR A 110 0.45 -7.02 -18.99
CA TYR A 110 0.39 -5.73 -19.66
C TYR A 110 1.30 -4.70 -19.01
N PRO A 111 1.87 -3.76 -19.80
CA PRO A 111 2.64 -2.66 -19.23
C PRO A 111 1.78 -1.80 -18.30
N TYR A 112 2.41 -1.21 -17.28
CA TYR A 112 1.72 -0.39 -16.29
C TYR A 112 0.88 0.72 -16.92
N SER A 113 1.42 1.39 -17.92
CA SER A 113 0.70 2.46 -18.64
C SER A 113 -0.67 1.98 -19.16
N LYS A 114 -0.72 0.78 -19.73
CA LYS A 114 -1.96 0.19 -20.26
C LYS A 114 -2.92 -0.20 -19.13
N ARG A 115 -2.40 -0.82 -18.05
CA ARG A 115 -3.21 -1.20 -16.89
C ARG A 115 -3.80 0.03 -16.19
N TYR A 116 -3.01 1.10 -16.09
CA TYR A 116 -3.49 2.36 -15.50
C TYR A 116 -4.63 2.98 -16.32
N GLU A 117 -4.53 3.03 -17.65
CA GLU A 117 -5.62 3.53 -18.50
C GLU A 117 -6.88 2.66 -18.37
N MET A 118 -6.73 1.32 -18.26
CA MET A 118 -7.86 0.43 -17.97
C MET A 118 -8.48 0.73 -16.61
N ALA A 119 -7.67 0.92 -15.57
CA ALA A 119 -8.15 1.29 -14.24
C ALA A 119 -8.88 2.64 -14.27
N LYS A 120 -8.33 3.63 -14.95
CA LYS A 120 -8.92 4.96 -15.13
C LYS A 120 -10.29 4.90 -15.82
N GLN A 121 -10.40 4.12 -16.90
CA GLN A 121 -11.68 3.92 -17.58
C GLN A 121 -12.71 3.26 -16.66
N ARG A 122 -12.33 2.20 -15.93
CA ARG A 122 -13.22 1.53 -14.98
C ARG A 122 -13.72 2.45 -13.86
N VAL A 123 -12.82 3.27 -13.32
CA VAL A 123 -13.19 4.27 -12.30
C VAL A 123 -14.18 5.28 -12.87
N ALA A 124 -13.99 5.72 -14.12
CA ALA A 124 -14.91 6.61 -14.80
C ALA A 124 -16.29 5.96 -15.05
N ASP A 125 -16.31 4.69 -15.46
CA ASP A 125 -17.54 3.93 -15.70
C ASP A 125 -18.33 3.67 -14.40
N ILE A 126 -17.63 3.41 -13.29
CA ILE A 126 -18.25 3.27 -11.95
C ILE A 126 -18.92 4.57 -11.51
N ASN A 127 -18.34 5.71 -11.84
CA ASN A 127 -18.85 7.05 -11.55
C ASN A 127 -19.33 7.25 -10.10
N ASP A 128 -18.48 6.89 -9.15
CA ASP A 128 -18.74 7.00 -7.73
C ASP A 128 -17.77 7.98 -7.05
N ALA A 129 -18.30 8.93 -6.27
CA ALA A 129 -17.53 10.01 -5.65
C ALA A 129 -16.45 9.52 -4.67
N ARG A 130 -16.59 8.31 -4.11
CA ARG A 130 -15.63 7.69 -3.19
C ARG A 130 -14.55 6.89 -3.91
N ILE A 131 -14.71 6.62 -5.21
CA ILE A 131 -13.76 5.82 -6.00
C ILE A 131 -13.07 6.73 -6.98
N LYS A 132 -11.79 7.00 -6.78
CA LYS A 132 -11.02 7.97 -7.54
C LYS A 132 -9.76 7.35 -8.12
N ILE A 133 -9.37 7.82 -9.30
CA ILE A 133 -8.08 7.45 -9.88
C ILE A 133 -6.96 8.31 -9.29
N VAL A 134 -5.82 7.72 -8.95
CA VAL A 134 -4.63 8.44 -8.51
C VAL A 134 -4.00 9.15 -9.70
N PRO A 135 -3.84 10.48 -9.68
CA PRO A 135 -3.17 11.21 -10.76
C PRO A 135 -1.73 10.72 -10.96
N GLN A 136 -1.32 10.62 -12.22
CA GLN A 136 0.04 10.28 -12.61
C GLN A 136 0.71 11.47 -13.28
N PHE A 137 1.96 11.71 -12.93
CA PHE A 137 2.83 12.72 -13.51
C PHE A 137 3.94 12.01 -14.31
N ILE A 138 4.10 12.35 -15.56
CA ILE A 138 5.16 11.81 -16.41
C ILE A 138 6.39 12.65 -16.22
N CYS A 139 7.49 12.04 -15.75
CA CYS A 139 8.76 12.71 -15.52
C CYS A 139 9.82 12.18 -16.49
N SER A 140 10.54 13.10 -17.12
CA SER A 140 11.58 12.82 -18.10
C SER A 140 13.00 12.87 -17.52
N ASN A 141 13.14 13.30 -16.28
CA ASN A 141 14.42 13.44 -15.58
C ASN A 141 14.22 13.49 -14.04
N ALA A 142 15.33 13.40 -13.29
CA ALA A 142 15.35 13.42 -11.84
C ALA A 142 14.79 14.72 -11.25
N GLN A 143 15.06 15.85 -11.88
CA GLN A 143 14.62 17.16 -11.39
C GLN A 143 13.09 17.26 -11.37
N GLU A 144 12.40 16.75 -12.39
CA GLU A 144 10.93 16.72 -12.43
C GLU A 144 10.37 15.80 -11.32
N VAL A 145 11.03 14.68 -11.02
CA VAL A 145 10.66 13.81 -9.89
C VAL A 145 10.79 14.54 -8.56
N LEU A 146 11.90 15.26 -8.35
CA LEU A 146 12.15 16.03 -7.14
C LEU A 146 11.13 17.17 -6.96
N GLN A 147 10.74 17.86 -8.00
CA GLN A 147 9.69 18.90 -7.93
C GLN A 147 8.35 18.34 -7.43
N ILE A 148 7.97 17.13 -7.91
CA ILE A 148 6.76 16.48 -7.43
C ILE A 148 6.90 16.03 -5.98
N PHE A 149 8.07 15.54 -5.61
CA PHE A 149 8.37 15.14 -4.23
C PHE A 149 8.29 16.33 -3.27
N GLU A 150 8.93 17.43 -3.57
CA GLU A 150 8.88 18.69 -2.78
C GLU A 150 7.44 19.16 -2.61
N LYS A 151 6.66 19.11 -3.68
CA LYS A 151 5.23 19.44 -3.64
C LYS A 151 4.47 18.54 -2.66
N VAL A 152 4.72 17.24 -2.68
CA VAL A 152 4.07 16.28 -1.73
C VAL A 152 4.47 16.59 -0.30
N VAL A 153 5.76 16.84 -0.05
CA VAL A 153 6.25 17.20 1.29
C VAL A 153 5.58 18.49 1.79
N SER A 154 5.36 19.46 0.91
CA SER A 154 4.69 20.73 1.27
C SER A 154 3.19 20.57 1.56
N LEU A 155 2.52 19.52 1.03
CA LEU A 155 1.12 19.22 1.33
C LEU A 155 0.91 18.66 2.74
N GLY A 156 1.95 18.11 3.35
CA GLY A 156 1.92 17.62 4.74
C GLY A 156 1.13 16.32 4.90
N GLU A 157 0.13 16.32 5.78
CA GLU A 157 -0.62 15.11 6.17
C GLU A 157 -1.34 14.44 4.99
N GLY A 158 -1.47 13.11 5.08
CA GLY A 158 -2.19 12.27 4.11
C GLY A 158 -1.29 11.67 3.02
N PHE A 159 -0.02 12.05 2.96
CA PHE A 159 0.94 11.53 2.00
C PHE A 159 2.24 11.11 2.69
N ASP A 160 2.79 9.99 2.25
CA ASP A 160 4.02 9.37 2.76
C ASP A 160 5.10 9.34 1.66
N GLY A 161 5.26 10.45 0.93
CA GLY A 161 6.18 10.59 -0.19
C GLY A 161 5.56 10.34 -1.57
N ILE A 162 6.32 9.78 -2.49
CA ILE A 162 5.91 9.48 -3.86
C ILE A 162 6.16 8.01 -4.22
N ILE A 163 5.40 7.53 -5.21
CA ILE A 163 5.62 6.25 -5.89
C ILE A 163 6.12 6.53 -7.30
N ILE A 164 7.20 5.88 -7.68
CA ILE A 164 7.82 5.96 -9.01
C ILE A 164 7.59 4.62 -9.71
N ARG A 165 7.07 4.65 -10.93
CA ARG A 165 6.73 3.47 -11.72
C ARG A 165 7.39 3.50 -13.09
N ASP A 166 7.94 2.36 -13.50
CA ASP A 166 8.27 2.13 -14.90
C ASP A 166 6.96 1.88 -15.68
N PRO A 167 6.62 2.75 -16.67
CA PRO A 167 5.38 2.61 -17.44
C PRO A 167 5.31 1.33 -18.27
N SER A 168 6.45 0.69 -18.56
CA SER A 168 6.54 -0.56 -19.33
C SER A 168 6.47 -1.82 -18.45
N ALA A 169 6.55 -1.69 -17.13
CA ALA A 169 6.63 -2.82 -16.22
C ALA A 169 5.35 -3.65 -16.13
N PRO A 170 5.44 -4.98 -16.05
CA PRO A 170 4.31 -5.85 -15.74
C PRO A 170 3.87 -5.70 -14.27
N TYR A 171 2.70 -6.26 -13.93
CA TYR A 171 2.26 -6.37 -12.54
C TYR A 171 2.92 -7.58 -11.87
N LYS A 172 3.76 -7.34 -10.88
CA LYS A 172 4.42 -8.39 -10.11
C LYS A 172 3.61 -8.71 -8.87
N PHE A 173 3.18 -9.95 -8.71
CA PHE A 173 2.56 -10.43 -7.47
C PHE A 173 3.60 -10.58 -6.37
N GLY A 174 3.96 -9.45 -5.75
CA GLY A 174 5.00 -9.36 -4.73
C GLY A 174 5.80 -8.08 -4.83
N ARG A 175 7.00 -8.10 -4.27
CA ARG A 175 7.83 -6.91 -4.15
C ARG A 175 8.70 -6.69 -5.38
N SER A 176 8.71 -5.46 -5.90
CA SER A 176 9.73 -4.98 -6.83
C SER A 176 11.07 -4.84 -6.11
N THR A 177 12.16 -4.94 -6.83
CA THR A 177 13.51 -4.64 -6.33
C THR A 177 14.01 -3.33 -6.93
N LEU A 178 15.00 -2.72 -6.29
CA LEU A 178 15.65 -1.52 -6.83
C LEU A 178 16.20 -1.79 -8.25
N LYS A 179 16.87 -2.92 -8.44
CA LYS A 179 17.41 -3.33 -9.74
C LYS A 179 16.34 -3.49 -10.84
N GLN A 180 15.12 -3.92 -10.49
CA GLN A 180 14.01 -3.99 -11.45
C GLN A 180 13.48 -2.61 -11.80
N GLY A 181 13.46 -1.68 -10.87
CA GLY A 181 12.93 -0.33 -11.05
C GLY A 181 11.42 -0.25 -11.33
N TRP A 182 10.68 -1.38 -11.27
CA TRP A 182 9.29 -1.45 -11.72
C TRP A 182 8.31 -0.65 -10.85
N MET A 183 8.57 -0.63 -9.55
CA MET A 183 7.83 0.15 -8.56
C MET A 183 8.74 0.49 -7.40
N LEU A 184 9.02 1.76 -7.24
CA LEU A 184 9.90 2.31 -6.22
C LEU A 184 9.14 3.29 -5.35
N LYS A 185 9.63 3.56 -4.16
CA LYS A 185 9.12 4.58 -3.25
C LYS A 185 10.23 5.56 -2.93
N PHE A 186 9.88 6.84 -2.86
CA PHE A 186 10.77 7.88 -2.39
C PHE A 186 10.06 8.66 -1.29
N LYS A 187 10.65 8.67 -0.10
CA LYS A 187 10.05 9.19 1.13
C LYS A 187 10.89 10.30 1.73
N PRO A 188 10.26 11.28 2.43
CA PRO A 188 11.03 12.25 3.18
C PRO A 188 11.74 11.56 4.36
N TRP A 189 13.01 11.86 4.52
CA TRP A 189 13.76 11.54 5.72
C TRP A 189 13.35 12.47 6.84
N LYS A 190 13.22 11.92 8.03
CA LYS A 190 13.09 12.68 9.27
C LYS A 190 14.13 12.15 10.25
N ASP A 191 15.09 12.98 10.57
CA ASP A 191 16.01 12.72 11.66
C ASP A 191 15.35 13.16 12.97
N ALA A 192 15.56 12.40 14.02
CA ALA A 192 15.14 12.74 15.36
C ALA A 192 16.24 12.33 16.34
N GLU A 193 16.51 13.18 17.32
CA GLU A 193 17.38 12.87 18.44
C GLU A 193 16.51 12.46 19.62
N GLY A 194 16.96 11.45 20.37
CA GLY A 194 16.27 10.97 21.57
C GLY A 194 17.29 10.58 22.63
N ILE A 195 16.90 10.73 23.89
CA ILE A 195 17.65 10.22 25.04
C ILE A 195 17.09 8.84 25.37
N ILE A 196 17.96 7.83 25.47
CA ILE A 196 17.54 6.50 25.91
C ILE A 196 17.32 6.56 27.42
N GLU A 197 16.07 6.39 27.85
CA GLU A 197 15.70 6.45 29.26
C GLU A 197 15.71 5.06 29.92
N ASP A 198 15.38 4.00 29.16
CA ASP A 198 15.29 2.64 29.69
C ASP A 198 15.41 1.59 28.57
N PHE A 199 15.61 0.33 28.93
CA PHE A 199 15.68 -0.83 28.07
C PHE A 199 14.72 -1.91 28.53
N GLU A 200 13.84 -2.35 27.64
CA GLU A 200 13.00 -3.50 27.88
C GLU A 200 13.56 -4.72 27.10
N PRO A 201 13.63 -5.91 27.72
CA PRO A 201 14.07 -7.09 27.00
C PRO A 201 13.09 -7.46 25.88
N LEU A 202 13.60 -7.79 24.70
CA LEU A 202 12.78 -8.32 23.62
C LEU A 202 12.40 -9.77 23.91
N TYR A 203 11.12 -10.08 23.94
CA TYR A 203 10.61 -11.42 24.18
C TYR A 203 10.16 -12.10 22.88
N THR A 204 10.54 -13.36 22.69
CA THR A 204 9.95 -14.23 21.68
C THR A 204 8.76 -14.96 22.30
N ASN A 205 7.61 -14.88 21.64
CA ASN A 205 6.43 -15.61 22.07
C ASN A 205 6.46 -17.03 21.51
N THR A 206 6.77 -18.01 22.37
CA THR A 206 6.85 -19.43 22.06
C THR A 206 5.57 -20.20 22.45
N ASN A 207 4.55 -19.52 22.98
CA ASN A 207 3.27 -20.13 23.29
C ASN A 207 2.66 -20.81 22.05
N ASP A 208 1.87 -21.83 22.27
CA ASP A 208 1.19 -22.55 21.21
C ASP A 208 0.31 -21.62 20.35
N GLN A 209 0.37 -21.86 19.05
CA GLN A 209 -0.40 -21.12 18.09
C GLN A 209 -1.83 -21.65 18.02
N THR A 210 -2.79 -20.79 18.28
CA THR A 210 -4.21 -21.09 18.20
C THR A 210 -4.88 -20.25 17.11
N THR A 211 -6.12 -20.56 16.79
CA THR A 211 -6.90 -19.78 15.83
C THR A 211 -8.02 -19.05 16.57
N ASP A 212 -8.10 -17.74 16.37
CA ASP A 212 -9.19 -16.95 16.96
C ASP A 212 -10.53 -17.21 16.22
N VAL A 213 -11.61 -16.70 16.78
CA VAL A 213 -12.97 -16.83 16.21
C VAL A 213 -13.12 -16.24 14.81
N ARG A 214 -12.13 -15.44 14.35
CA ARG A 214 -12.08 -14.84 13.03
C ARG A 214 -11.19 -15.61 12.06
N GLY A 215 -10.62 -16.75 12.49
CA GLY A 215 -9.72 -17.57 11.68
C GLY A 215 -8.27 -17.07 11.64
N TYR A 216 -7.88 -16.09 12.46
CA TYR A 216 -6.51 -15.63 12.53
C TYR A 216 -5.70 -16.47 13.51
N SER A 217 -4.47 -16.71 13.13
CA SER A 217 -3.48 -17.34 13.98
C SER A 217 -3.05 -16.38 15.08
N VAL A 218 -3.25 -16.75 16.33
CA VAL A 218 -2.91 -15.98 17.52
C VAL A 218 -2.10 -16.83 18.50
N ARG A 219 -1.23 -16.19 19.28
CA ARG A 219 -0.54 -16.80 20.41
C ARG A 219 -0.92 -16.07 21.68
N SER A 220 -1.09 -16.80 22.77
CA SER A 220 -1.29 -16.21 24.09
C SER A 220 -0.10 -15.31 24.46
N HIS A 221 -0.35 -14.25 25.17
CA HIS A 221 0.67 -13.37 25.76
C HIS A 221 0.91 -13.66 27.24
N TYR A 222 0.49 -14.83 27.75
CA TYR A 222 0.81 -15.26 29.11
C TYR A 222 2.31 -15.56 29.24
N ASN A 223 2.89 -15.24 30.42
CA ASN A 223 4.31 -15.23 30.67
C ASN A 223 5.03 -16.56 30.46
N GLU A 224 4.34 -17.69 30.61
CA GLU A 224 4.95 -19.04 30.54
C GLU A 224 5.61 -19.36 29.19
N GLY A 225 5.15 -18.74 28.11
CA GLY A 225 5.73 -18.91 26.77
C GLY A 225 6.46 -17.68 26.22
N MET A 226 6.72 -16.67 27.06
CA MET A 226 7.46 -15.48 26.70
C MET A 226 8.91 -15.63 27.11
N VAL A 227 9.80 -15.87 26.14
CA VAL A 227 11.23 -16.09 26.38
C VAL A 227 11.99 -14.84 25.94
N ALA A 228 12.79 -14.26 26.86
CA ALA A 228 13.66 -13.14 26.51
C ALA A 228 14.71 -13.58 25.47
N LEU A 229 14.90 -12.76 24.43
CA LEU A 229 16.00 -12.96 23.50
C LEU A 229 17.28 -12.51 24.19
N GLU A 230 18.28 -13.40 24.23
CA GLU A 230 19.63 -13.00 24.64
C GLU A 230 20.18 -12.03 23.59
N ALA A 231 20.73 -10.92 24.06
CA ALA A 231 21.45 -9.99 23.18
C ALA A 231 22.70 -10.71 22.62
N VAL A 232 22.79 -10.79 21.30
CA VAL A 232 23.96 -11.31 20.58
C VAL A 232 24.96 -10.17 20.38
#